data_325ae43b2699bf0e49aca1f314ca167b
#
_entry.id   325ae43b2699bf0e49aca1f314ca167b
#
_cell.length_a   1.000
_cell.length_b   1.000
_cell.length_c   1.000
_cell.angle_alpha   90.00
_cell.angle_beta   90.00
_cell.angle_gamma   90.00
#
_symmetry.space_group_name_H-M   'P 1'
#
loop_
_entity.id
_entity.type
_entity.pdbx_description
1 polymer ?
#
loop_
_entity_poly.entity_id
_entity_poly.type
_entity_poly.pdbx_seq_one_letter_code
_entity_poly.pdbx_strand_id
1 'polypeptide(L)'
;MKRYLLTGNGINIQHGGYDFCNASIILRTLYSFKDPNFPKHIITDDPIEAKCYIGYLFLEIPRIIRGGYDRYVTSTTERDSLNEFINKYKDKKTLKITDIGFEDYYLIHDLLCHRIGMSNPERYTVREALKCCFLHAIYDNGKVNTLSDKYSTEFITWLKSYDYIFTTNYDTNIEIATGIPVFHLHG
;
A
#
# COMPACT_ATOMS: atom_id res chain seq x y z
N MET A 1 11.16 11.39 -31.23
CA MET A 1 10.78 11.87 -29.89
C MET A 1 10.67 10.64 -29.00
N LYS A 2 11.33 10.60 -27.83
CA LYS A 2 11.21 9.46 -26.91
C LYS A 2 9.85 9.47 -26.22
N ARG A 3 9.25 8.30 -26.09
CA ARG A 3 7.93 8.10 -25.45
C ARG A 3 8.12 7.46 -24.08
N TYR A 4 7.48 8.04 -23.07
CA TYR A 4 7.56 7.59 -21.69
C TYR A 4 6.15 7.21 -21.21
N LEU A 5 6.06 6.15 -20.45
CA LEU A 5 4.83 5.69 -19.81
C LEU A 5 5.06 5.59 -18.30
N LEU A 6 4.14 6.15 -17.53
CA LEU A 6 4.04 5.88 -16.08
C LEU A 6 2.77 5.07 -15.82
N THR A 7 2.93 3.95 -15.14
CA THR A 7 1.84 3.05 -14.79
C THR A 7 1.69 2.90 -13.28
N GLY A 8 0.57 2.38 -12.86
CA GLY A 8 0.28 2.07 -11.47
C GLY A 8 -0.76 0.97 -11.36
N ASN A 9 -1.29 0.75 -10.17
CA ASN A 9 -2.19 -0.35 -9.85
C ASN A 9 -3.49 -0.41 -10.72
N GLY A 10 -3.79 0.65 -11.46
CA GLY A 10 -4.89 0.64 -12.43
C GLY A 10 -4.78 -0.48 -13.48
N ILE A 11 -3.57 -0.85 -13.90
CA ILE A 11 -3.34 -1.99 -14.81
C ILE A 11 -3.76 -3.29 -14.12
N ASN A 12 -3.37 -3.50 -12.88
CA ASN A 12 -3.72 -4.70 -12.14
C ASN A 12 -5.23 -4.82 -11.91
N ILE A 13 -5.90 -3.70 -11.63
CA ILE A 13 -7.36 -3.66 -11.49
C ILE A 13 -8.04 -3.95 -12.83
N GLN A 14 -7.53 -3.39 -13.92
CA GLN A 14 -8.09 -3.61 -15.27
C GLN A 14 -8.04 -5.08 -15.69
N HIS A 15 -6.95 -5.78 -15.41
CA HIS A 15 -6.74 -7.17 -15.85
C HIS A 15 -7.07 -8.22 -14.79
N GLY A 16 -6.94 -7.86 -13.51
CA GLY A 16 -7.19 -8.74 -12.35
C GLY A 16 -8.54 -8.51 -11.66
N GLY A 17 -9.19 -7.39 -11.96
CA GLY A 17 -10.47 -7.04 -11.38
C GLY A 17 -10.37 -6.47 -9.96
N TYR A 18 -11.50 -6.56 -9.24
CA TYR A 18 -11.66 -5.95 -7.92
C TYR A 18 -10.66 -6.50 -6.88
N ASP A 19 -10.15 -7.71 -7.07
CA ASP A 19 -9.17 -8.31 -6.14
C ASP A 19 -7.92 -7.47 -5.94
N PHE A 20 -7.56 -6.62 -6.90
CA PHE A 20 -6.37 -5.76 -6.85
C PHE A 20 -6.67 -4.31 -6.43
N CYS A 21 -7.92 -3.99 -6.08
CA CYS A 21 -8.24 -2.68 -5.51
C CYS A 21 -7.78 -2.58 -4.04
N ASN A 22 -7.59 -1.33 -3.56
CA ASN A 22 -7.16 -1.06 -2.20
C ASN A 22 -8.03 -1.77 -1.14
N ALA A 23 -9.35 -1.76 -1.32
CA ALA A 23 -10.27 -2.38 -0.35
C ALA A 23 -10.01 -3.89 -0.20
N SER A 24 -9.76 -4.59 -1.30
CA SER A 24 -9.46 -6.02 -1.28
C SER A 24 -8.09 -6.32 -0.67
N ILE A 25 -7.09 -5.46 -0.93
CA ILE A 25 -5.75 -5.58 -0.31
C ILE A 25 -5.88 -5.42 1.22
N ILE A 26 -6.58 -4.39 1.70
CA ILE A 26 -6.79 -4.18 3.13
C ILE A 26 -7.54 -5.36 3.76
N LEU A 27 -8.61 -5.86 3.11
CA LEU A 27 -9.33 -7.03 3.60
C LEU A 27 -8.43 -8.27 3.69
N ARG A 28 -7.63 -8.56 2.65
CA ARG A 28 -6.67 -9.66 2.69
C ARG A 28 -5.67 -9.47 3.81
N THR A 29 -5.13 -8.27 4.00
CA THR A 29 -4.23 -7.97 5.12
C THR A 29 -4.86 -8.35 6.46
N LEU A 30 -6.12 -7.94 6.70
CA LEU A 30 -6.84 -8.27 7.94
C LEU A 30 -7.10 -9.77 8.12
N TYR A 31 -7.22 -10.53 7.02
CA TYR A 31 -7.44 -11.98 7.07
C TYR A 31 -6.15 -12.81 6.99
N SER A 32 -5.05 -12.23 6.51
CA SER A 32 -3.76 -12.93 6.34
C SER A 32 -3.22 -13.53 7.63
N PHE A 33 -3.56 -12.97 8.78
CA PHE A 33 -3.16 -13.50 10.09
C PHE A 33 -3.69 -14.92 10.40
N LYS A 34 -4.65 -15.40 9.60
CA LYS A 34 -5.14 -16.78 9.66
C LYS A 34 -4.37 -17.73 8.74
N ASP A 35 -3.61 -17.18 7.79
CA ASP A 35 -2.80 -17.97 6.87
C ASP A 35 -1.59 -18.56 7.63
N PRO A 36 -1.37 -19.88 7.61
CA PRO A 36 -0.21 -20.48 8.25
C PRO A 36 1.12 -20.01 7.65
N ASN A 37 1.12 -19.55 6.40
CA ASN A 37 2.31 -19.05 5.71
C ASN A 37 2.55 -17.54 5.95
N PHE A 38 1.65 -16.86 6.65
CA PHE A 38 1.84 -15.44 6.95
C PHE A 38 2.99 -15.26 7.95
N PRO A 39 3.90 -14.30 7.71
CA PRO A 39 5.09 -14.11 8.55
C PRO A 39 4.73 -13.40 9.88
N LYS A 40 4.00 -14.09 10.75
CA LYS A 40 3.47 -13.58 12.03
C LYS A 40 4.55 -13.09 12.97
N HIS A 41 5.69 -13.76 12.98
CA HIS A 41 6.85 -13.42 13.80
C HIS A 41 7.45 -12.03 13.52
N ILE A 42 7.06 -11.41 12.42
CA ILE A 42 7.54 -10.07 12.07
C ILE A 42 6.82 -8.97 12.88
N ILE A 43 5.55 -9.19 13.24
CA ILE A 43 4.74 -8.18 13.96
C ILE A 43 4.55 -8.62 15.42
N THR A 44 4.03 -9.80 15.62
CA THR A 44 3.75 -10.43 16.92
C THR A 44 3.44 -11.90 16.69
N ASP A 45 3.71 -12.72 17.69
CA ASP A 45 3.30 -14.13 17.69
C ASP A 45 1.79 -14.29 17.90
N ASP A 46 1.09 -13.22 18.34
CA ASP A 46 -0.36 -13.21 18.49
C ASP A 46 -1.05 -12.62 17.23
N PRO A 47 -1.75 -13.47 16.44
CA PRO A 47 -2.48 -13.02 15.26
C PRO A 47 -3.60 -12.02 15.57
N ILE A 48 -4.14 -12.05 16.80
CA ILE A 48 -5.22 -11.15 17.23
C ILE A 48 -4.65 -9.75 17.41
N GLU A 49 -3.49 -9.61 18.06
CA GLU A 49 -2.84 -8.31 18.26
C GLU A 49 -2.47 -7.67 16.92
N ALA A 50 -1.88 -8.43 16.00
CA ALA A 50 -1.51 -7.90 14.70
C ALA A 50 -2.72 -7.39 13.89
N LYS A 51 -3.83 -8.13 13.90
CA LYS A 51 -5.10 -7.67 13.29
C LYS A 51 -5.65 -6.44 13.99
N CYS A 52 -5.58 -6.40 15.31
CA CYS A 52 -6.04 -5.26 16.10
C CYS A 52 -5.23 -4.01 15.81
N TYR A 53 -3.95 -4.14 15.43
CA TYR A 53 -3.09 -2.98 15.18
C TYR A 53 -3.61 -2.11 14.02
N ILE A 54 -3.97 -2.70 12.88
CA ILE A 54 -4.57 -1.94 11.76
C ILE A 54 -5.90 -1.29 12.18
N GLY A 55 -6.72 -2.02 12.95
CA GLY A 55 -7.93 -1.49 13.54
C GLY A 55 -7.65 -0.31 14.48
N TYR A 56 -6.62 -0.42 15.30
CA TYR A 56 -6.20 0.66 16.20
C TYR A 56 -5.73 1.90 15.42
N LEU A 57 -4.91 1.72 14.38
CA LEU A 57 -4.52 2.83 13.49
C LEU A 57 -5.75 3.51 12.88
N PHE A 58 -6.73 2.72 12.43
CA PHE A 58 -7.98 3.25 11.88
C PHE A 58 -8.75 4.11 12.89
N LEU A 59 -8.78 3.72 14.16
CA LEU A 59 -9.46 4.47 15.21
C LEU A 59 -8.81 5.84 15.52
N GLU A 60 -7.55 6.06 15.13
CA GLU A 60 -6.88 7.35 15.30
C GLU A 60 -7.26 8.39 14.22
N ILE A 61 -7.85 7.97 13.09
CA ILE A 61 -8.19 8.85 11.97
C ILE A 61 -9.05 10.05 12.36
N PRO A 62 -10.13 9.90 13.14
CA PRO A 62 -10.92 11.05 13.57
C PRO A 62 -10.13 12.06 14.42
N ARG A 63 -9.13 11.59 15.17
CA ARG A 63 -8.24 12.46 15.95
C ARG A 63 -7.27 13.21 15.03
N ILE A 64 -6.73 12.53 14.02
CA ILE A 64 -5.84 13.14 13.03
C ILE A 64 -6.59 14.25 12.29
N ILE A 65 -7.79 13.96 11.78
CA ILE A 65 -8.61 14.93 11.03
C ILE A 65 -8.94 16.18 11.88
N ARG A 66 -9.09 16.03 13.19
CA ARG A 66 -9.34 17.17 14.11
C ARG A 66 -8.07 17.92 14.54
N GLY A 67 -6.92 17.66 13.95
CA GLY A 67 -5.66 18.34 14.27
C GLY A 67 -4.95 17.83 15.52
N GLY A 68 -5.41 16.72 16.11
CA GLY A 68 -4.82 16.16 17.34
C GLY A 68 -3.38 15.66 17.19
N TYR A 69 -2.87 15.63 15.97
CA TYR A 69 -1.51 15.17 15.65
C TYR A 69 -0.58 16.27 15.15
N ASP A 70 -1.05 17.50 14.98
CA ASP A 70 -0.27 18.61 14.40
C ASP A 70 1.07 18.87 15.08
N ARG A 71 1.12 18.73 16.40
CA ARG A 71 2.32 18.97 17.22
C ARG A 71 3.36 17.82 17.15
N TYR A 72 3.00 16.69 16.56
CA TYR A 72 3.87 15.50 16.47
C TYR A 72 4.54 15.36 15.11
N VAL A 73 4.21 16.24 14.18
CA VAL A 73 4.85 16.30 12.86
C VAL A 73 6.27 16.82 13.00
N THR A 74 7.23 16.07 12.45
CA THR A 74 8.66 16.33 12.66
C THR A 74 9.36 16.95 11.46
N SER A 75 8.71 16.94 10.27
CA SER A 75 9.29 17.49 9.04
C SER A 75 8.23 18.18 8.16
N THR A 76 8.71 19.00 7.21
CA THR A 76 7.84 19.63 6.20
C THR A 76 7.14 18.58 5.34
N THR A 77 7.86 17.55 4.89
CA THR A 77 7.30 16.45 4.09
C THR A 77 6.18 15.72 4.85
N GLU A 78 6.38 15.45 6.13
CA GLU A 78 5.35 14.82 6.96
C GLU A 78 4.14 15.75 7.17
N ARG A 79 4.36 17.07 7.25
CA ARG A 79 3.30 18.08 7.30
C ARG A 79 2.47 18.09 6.03
N ASP A 80 3.11 18.03 4.88
CA ASP A 80 2.43 18.01 3.59
C ASP A 80 1.61 16.72 3.44
N SER A 81 2.17 15.57 3.80
CA SER A 81 1.47 14.28 3.82
C SER A 81 0.26 14.29 4.77
N LEU A 82 0.39 14.90 5.96
CA LEU A 82 -0.72 15.06 6.90
C LEU A 82 -1.83 15.94 6.33
N ASN A 83 -1.48 17.06 5.70
CA ASN A 83 -2.46 17.96 5.07
C ASN A 83 -3.20 17.25 3.93
N GLU A 84 -2.49 16.49 3.10
CA GLU A 84 -3.08 15.70 2.02
C GLU A 84 -4.04 14.65 2.57
N PHE A 85 -3.63 13.92 3.62
CA PHE A 85 -4.46 12.95 4.31
C PHE A 85 -5.76 13.58 4.85
N ILE A 86 -5.65 14.70 5.56
CA ILE A 86 -6.81 15.42 6.10
C ILE A 86 -7.75 15.83 4.95
N ASN A 87 -7.22 16.41 3.89
CA ASN A 87 -8.03 16.83 2.74
C ASN A 87 -8.74 15.64 2.06
N LYS A 88 -8.11 14.48 2.00
CA LYS A 88 -8.66 13.25 1.41
C LYS A 88 -9.85 12.69 2.20
N TYR A 89 -9.84 12.84 3.53
CA TYR A 89 -10.78 12.11 4.39
C TYR A 89 -11.73 13.00 5.20
N LYS A 90 -11.49 14.32 5.37
CA LYS A 90 -12.27 15.22 6.25
C LYS A 90 -13.76 15.30 5.93
N ASP A 91 -14.12 15.22 4.65
CA ASP A 91 -15.51 15.40 4.20
C ASP A 91 -16.28 14.06 4.09
N LYS A 92 -15.65 12.95 4.38
CA LYS A 92 -16.29 11.64 4.34
C LYS A 92 -17.14 11.40 5.60
N LYS A 93 -18.45 11.36 5.42
CA LYS A 93 -19.41 11.17 6.53
C LYS A 93 -19.23 9.85 7.29
N THR A 94 -18.84 8.80 6.58
CA THR A 94 -18.61 7.47 7.14
C THR A 94 -17.37 6.89 6.48
N LEU A 95 -16.37 6.53 7.30
CA LEU A 95 -15.17 5.85 6.86
C LEU A 95 -15.22 4.39 7.27
N LYS A 96 -14.88 3.51 6.34
CA LYS A 96 -14.60 2.10 6.62
C LYS A 96 -13.09 1.89 6.61
N ILE A 97 -12.63 0.87 7.31
CA ILE A 97 -11.21 0.50 7.35
C ILE A 97 -10.63 0.26 5.94
N THR A 98 -11.45 -0.21 5.01
CA THR A 98 -11.11 -0.47 3.61
C THR A 98 -11.07 0.77 2.71
N ASP A 99 -11.55 1.91 3.19
CA ASP A 99 -11.54 3.18 2.44
C ASP A 99 -10.19 3.90 2.57
N ILE A 100 -9.36 3.47 3.51
CA ILE A 100 -8.04 4.05 3.78
C ILE A 100 -7.02 3.38 2.87
N GLY A 101 -6.18 4.18 2.20
CA GLY A 101 -5.06 3.67 1.42
C GLY A 101 -4.05 2.94 2.32
N PHE A 102 -3.48 1.82 1.85
CA PHE A 102 -2.48 1.12 2.65
C PHE A 102 -1.25 2.01 2.92
N GLU A 103 -0.92 2.92 2.00
CA GLU A 103 0.15 3.91 2.18
C GLU A 103 -0.19 4.93 3.28
N ASP A 104 -1.48 5.29 3.42
CA ASP A 104 -1.94 6.20 4.47
C ASP A 104 -1.78 5.57 5.87
N TYR A 105 -1.83 4.24 5.99
CA TYR A 105 -1.56 3.55 7.25
C TYR A 105 -0.12 3.73 7.73
N TYR A 106 0.85 3.91 6.82
CA TYR A 106 2.23 4.23 7.22
C TYR A 106 2.32 5.61 7.86
N LEU A 107 1.63 6.61 7.31
CA LEU A 107 1.57 7.95 7.89
C LEU A 107 0.92 7.89 9.28
N ILE A 108 -0.23 7.20 9.43
CA ILE A 108 -0.92 7.06 10.71
C ILE A 108 0.00 6.39 11.74
N HIS A 109 0.70 5.34 11.33
CA HIS A 109 1.68 4.65 12.17
C HIS A 109 2.80 5.58 12.64
N ASP A 110 3.44 6.31 11.74
CA ASP A 110 4.54 7.21 12.07
C ASP A 110 4.07 8.31 13.05
N LEU A 111 2.93 8.94 12.79
CA LEU A 111 2.33 9.95 13.67
C LEU A 111 1.99 9.38 15.05
N LEU A 112 1.44 8.15 15.10
CA LEU A 112 1.16 7.47 16.36
C LEU A 112 2.45 7.22 17.17
N CYS A 113 3.49 6.73 16.51
CA CYS A 113 4.79 6.47 17.14
C CYS A 113 5.40 7.74 17.70
N HIS A 114 5.35 8.86 16.98
CA HIS A 114 5.79 10.16 17.49
C HIS A 114 4.99 10.58 18.73
N ARG A 115 3.67 10.38 18.70
CA ARG A 115 2.81 10.73 19.85
C ARG A 115 3.12 9.95 21.12
N ILE A 116 3.43 8.66 20.99
CA ILE A 116 3.73 7.79 22.15
C ILE A 116 5.20 7.80 22.53
N GLY A 117 6.05 8.54 21.81
CA GLY A 117 7.48 8.62 22.06
C GLY A 117 8.25 7.34 21.76
N MET A 118 7.76 6.55 20.78
CA MET A 118 8.44 5.32 20.37
C MET A 118 9.81 5.63 19.77
N SER A 119 10.82 4.85 20.14
CA SER A 119 12.18 5.00 19.61
C SER A 119 12.25 4.74 18.09
N ASN A 120 13.21 5.36 17.40
CA ASN A 120 13.37 5.15 15.96
C ASN A 120 13.56 3.67 15.58
N PRO A 121 14.43 2.87 16.25
CA PRO A 121 14.57 1.46 15.91
C PRO A 121 13.27 0.68 16.01
N GLU A 122 12.51 0.87 17.09
CA GLU A 122 11.22 0.18 17.29
C GLU A 122 10.19 0.61 16.24
N ARG A 123 10.08 1.92 15.98
CA ARG A 123 9.18 2.46 14.96
C ARG A 123 9.45 1.86 13.59
N TYR A 124 10.73 1.80 13.18
CA TYR A 124 11.08 1.22 11.88
C TYR A 124 10.81 -0.28 11.82
N THR A 125 11.06 -1.01 12.89
CA THR A 125 10.75 -2.44 12.95
C THR A 125 9.27 -2.72 12.72
N VAL A 126 8.39 -1.99 13.43
CA VAL A 126 6.93 -2.17 13.26
C VAL A 126 6.46 -1.69 11.88
N ARG A 127 7.06 -0.61 11.35
CA ARG A 127 6.75 -0.13 10.01
C ARG A 127 7.11 -1.16 8.93
N GLU A 128 8.28 -1.79 9.01
CA GLU A 128 8.69 -2.84 8.07
C GLU A 128 7.79 -4.07 8.19
N ALA A 129 7.37 -4.43 9.39
CA ALA A 129 6.41 -5.49 9.62
C ALA A 129 5.05 -5.18 8.94
N LEU A 130 4.54 -3.96 9.11
CA LEU A 130 3.31 -3.50 8.46
C LEU A 130 3.45 -3.53 6.92
N LYS A 131 4.60 -3.10 6.39
CA LYS A 131 4.92 -3.18 4.97
C LYS A 131 4.87 -4.62 4.46
N CYS A 132 5.49 -5.56 5.17
CA CYS A 132 5.45 -6.99 4.82
C CYS A 132 4.03 -7.53 4.79
N CYS A 133 3.16 -7.10 5.69
CA CYS A 133 1.75 -7.50 5.69
C CYS A 133 1.01 -7.04 4.43
N PHE A 134 1.20 -5.78 4.03
CA PHE A 134 0.59 -5.27 2.80
C PHE A 134 1.18 -5.93 1.55
N LEU A 135 2.50 -6.12 1.48
CA LEU A 135 3.14 -6.81 0.36
C LEU A 135 2.65 -8.26 0.22
N HIS A 136 2.50 -8.98 1.33
CA HIS A 136 1.92 -10.32 1.32
C HIS A 136 0.48 -10.31 0.77
N ALA A 137 -0.33 -9.34 1.19
CA ALA A 137 -1.70 -9.19 0.70
C ALA A 137 -1.77 -8.77 -0.77
N ILE A 138 -0.82 -7.96 -1.26
CA ILE A 138 -0.69 -7.59 -2.69
C ILE A 138 -0.30 -8.82 -3.49
N TYR A 139 0.69 -9.58 -3.01
CA TYR A 139 1.19 -10.79 -3.69
C TYR A 139 0.11 -11.87 -3.84
N ASP A 140 -0.78 -12.00 -2.86
CA ASP A 140 -1.94 -12.90 -2.86
C ASP A 140 -1.61 -14.31 -3.40
N ASN A 141 -0.64 -14.97 -2.76
CA ASN A 141 -0.16 -16.30 -3.15
C ASN A 141 0.29 -16.40 -4.63
N GLY A 142 0.84 -15.34 -5.17
CA GLY A 142 1.36 -15.28 -6.53
C GLY A 142 0.35 -14.85 -7.60
N LYS A 143 -0.91 -14.62 -7.26
CA LYS A 143 -1.92 -14.18 -8.25
C LYS A 143 -1.53 -12.90 -8.97
N VAL A 144 -0.87 -11.97 -8.27
CA VAL A 144 -0.42 -10.72 -8.89
C VAL A 144 0.51 -10.97 -10.08
N ASN A 145 1.33 -12.01 -10.02
CA ASN A 145 2.32 -12.32 -11.05
C ASN A 145 1.75 -13.09 -12.26
N THR A 146 0.46 -13.43 -12.25
CA THR A 146 -0.21 -14.12 -13.35
C THR A 146 -1.05 -13.20 -14.23
N LEU A 147 -1.04 -11.89 -13.95
CA LEU A 147 -1.86 -10.94 -14.71
C LEU A 147 -1.34 -10.71 -16.12
N SER A 148 -0.05 -10.88 -16.36
CA SER A 148 0.55 -10.84 -17.70
C SER A 148 -0.13 -11.79 -18.68
N ASP A 149 -0.64 -12.93 -18.22
CA ASP A 149 -1.34 -13.93 -19.06
C ASP A 149 -2.70 -13.42 -19.58
N LYS A 150 -3.22 -12.36 -18.96
CA LYS A 150 -4.50 -11.73 -19.33
C LYS A 150 -4.35 -10.51 -20.25
N TYR A 151 -3.11 -10.12 -20.58
CA TYR A 151 -2.86 -8.98 -21.45
C TYR A 151 -3.17 -9.35 -22.91
N SER A 152 -4.00 -8.53 -23.57
CA SER A 152 -4.25 -8.74 -24.99
C SER A 152 -3.02 -8.39 -25.84
N THR A 153 -2.96 -8.94 -27.04
CA THR A 153 -1.89 -8.64 -28.00
C THR A 153 -1.81 -7.16 -28.32
N GLU A 154 -2.95 -6.48 -28.42
CA GLU A 154 -3.04 -5.04 -28.66
C GLU A 154 -2.46 -4.25 -27.51
N PHE A 155 -2.77 -4.65 -26.26
CA PHE A 155 -2.24 -4.00 -25.07
C PHE A 155 -0.72 -4.19 -24.95
N ILE A 156 -0.23 -5.40 -25.22
CA ILE A 156 1.21 -5.68 -25.24
C ILE A 156 1.91 -4.84 -26.33
N THR A 157 1.31 -4.75 -27.53
CA THR A 157 1.83 -3.94 -28.63
C THR A 157 1.86 -2.45 -28.27
N TRP A 158 0.82 -1.97 -27.59
CA TRP A 158 0.75 -0.60 -27.09
C TRP A 158 1.85 -0.34 -26.06
N LEU A 159 2.07 -1.22 -25.09
CA LEU A 159 3.16 -1.12 -24.12
C LEU A 159 4.52 -1.06 -24.82
N LYS A 160 4.76 -1.95 -25.80
CA LYS A 160 6.02 -1.99 -26.59
C LYS A 160 6.25 -0.75 -27.44
N SER A 161 5.26 0.11 -27.61
CA SER A 161 5.42 1.37 -28.33
C SER A 161 6.11 2.47 -27.52
N TYR A 162 6.40 2.27 -26.24
CA TYR A 162 7.11 3.20 -25.37
C TYR A 162 8.59 2.85 -25.28
N ASP A 163 9.44 3.88 -25.26
CA ASP A 163 10.89 3.71 -25.10
C ASP A 163 11.28 3.43 -23.64
N TYR A 164 10.49 3.95 -22.69
CA TYR A 164 10.72 3.78 -21.27
C TYR A 164 9.38 3.61 -20.55
N ILE A 165 9.31 2.61 -19.67
CA ILE A 165 8.15 2.35 -18.81
C ILE A 165 8.58 2.46 -17.36
N PHE A 166 7.84 3.25 -16.59
CA PHE A 166 7.97 3.41 -15.15
C PHE A 166 6.73 2.86 -14.48
N THR A 167 6.89 2.25 -13.33
CA THR A 167 5.74 1.73 -12.58
C THR A 167 5.86 2.00 -11.08
N THR A 168 4.71 2.22 -10.45
CA THR A 168 4.56 2.20 -8.99
C THR A 168 4.08 0.84 -8.48
N ASN A 169 3.91 -0.16 -9.34
CA ASN A 169 3.55 -1.51 -8.95
C ASN A 169 4.73 -2.29 -8.41
N TYR A 170 4.42 -3.29 -7.60
CA TYR A 170 5.40 -4.22 -7.00
C TYR A 170 5.54 -5.54 -7.78
N ASP A 171 4.80 -5.68 -8.89
CA ASP A 171 4.81 -6.87 -9.74
C ASP A 171 5.65 -6.65 -11.02
N THR A 172 5.97 -7.75 -11.71
CA THR A 172 6.78 -7.77 -12.93
C THR A 172 5.96 -8.16 -14.18
N ASN A 173 4.63 -7.96 -14.14
CA ASN A 173 3.76 -8.40 -15.23
C ASN A 173 4.08 -7.74 -16.58
N ILE A 174 4.47 -6.46 -16.56
CA ILE A 174 4.80 -5.74 -17.80
C ILE A 174 6.08 -6.30 -18.41
N GLU A 175 7.12 -6.55 -17.60
CA GLU A 175 8.37 -7.16 -18.07
C GLU A 175 8.13 -8.55 -18.66
N ILE A 176 7.34 -9.38 -17.95
CA ILE A 176 7.01 -10.74 -18.41
C ILE A 176 6.29 -10.69 -19.75
N ALA A 177 5.27 -9.83 -19.88
CA ALA A 177 4.46 -9.74 -21.08
C ALA A 177 5.19 -9.12 -22.26
N THR A 178 6.07 -8.13 -22.01
CA THR A 178 6.68 -7.33 -23.08
C THR A 178 8.12 -7.69 -23.39
N GLY A 179 8.86 -8.22 -22.42
CA GLY A 179 10.31 -8.38 -22.47
C GLY A 179 11.09 -7.06 -22.41
N ILE A 180 10.41 -5.94 -22.10
CA ILE A 180 11.04 -4.61 -21.98
C ILE A 180 11.38 -4.36 -20.51
N PRO A 181 12.57 -3.80 -20.18
CA PRO A 181 12.89 -3.37 -18.83
C PRO A 181 11.93 -2.29 -18.34
N VAL A 182 11.44 -2.44 -17.09
CA VAL A 182 10.58 -1.48 -16.43
C VAL A 182 11.30 -0.90 -15.22
N PHE A 183 11.13 0.39 -14.98
CA PHE A 183 11.72 1.09 -13.83
C PHE A 183 10.72 1.15 -12.70
N HIS A 184 10.95 0.39 -11.64
CA HIS A 184 10.13 0.41 -10.43
C HIS A 184 10.49 1.62 -9.58
N LEU A 185 9.50 2.48 -9.30
CA LEU A 185 9.70 3.72 -8.53
C LEU A 185 9.65 3.48 -7.01
N HIS A 186 9.13 2.32 -6.59
CA HIS A 186 9.22 1.83 -5.22
C HIS A 186 10.30 0.75 -5.21
N GLY A 187 11.51 1.14 -4.85
CA GLY A 187 12.65 0.25 -4.75
C GLY A 187 12.55 -0.78 -3.63
#